data_84a9d5ba70e05e9ddfcc230688640edb
#
_entry.id   84a9d5ba70e05e9ddfcc230688640edb
#
_cell.length_a   1.000
_cell.length_b   1.000
_cell.length_c   1.000
_cell.angle_alpha   90.00
_cell.angle_beta   90.00
_cell.angle_gamma   90.00
#
_symmetry.space_group_name_H-M   'P 1'
#
loop_
_entity.id
_entity.type
_entity.pdbx_description
1 polymer ?
#
loop_
_entity_poly.entity_id
_entity_poly.type
_entity_poly.pdbx_seq_one_letter_code
_entity_poly.pdbx_strand_id
1 'polypeptide(L)'
;MKNAIKLYNEVSLESSKLTTERYSTSFSVGIRLISGELRWAIYALYGMVRYADEIVDTFHNQDKGLLLNDFEAQTYEAIERKFSTNPILHAYQMAHHQFSIDQALVKSFFESMKMDLEQKVHDKDSYDKYVYGSAEVVGLMCLHVFTEGNKKLFNDLLPNARALGSAFQKVNFLRDLKSDLEERGRLYFPNVNFTNFSDEDKQQIIQEVKEEFKHALSGIKKLPLSCRFGVYTA
;
A
#
# COMPACT_ATOMS: atom_id res chain seq x y z
N MET A 1 15.05 22.21 -23.50
CA MET A 1 14.28 20.96 -23.37
C MET A 1 14.65 20.11 -22.15
N LYS A 2 15.94 19.79 -21.88
CA LYS A 2 16.35 19.02 -20.68
C LYS A 2 15.86 19.63 -19.35
N ASN A 3 15.76 20.97 -19.26
CA ASN A 3 15.32 21.66 -18.04
C ASN A 3 13.80 21.53 -17.79
N ALA A 4 12.99 21.45 -18.84
CA ALA A 4 11.54 21.33 -18.72
C ALA A 4 11.10 19.94 -18.20
N ILE A 5 11.71 18.87 -18.71
CA ILE A 5 11.40 17.52 -18.23
C ILE A 5 11.88 17.31 -16.78
N LYS A 6 13.02 17.91 -16.41
CA LYS A 6 13.50 17.87 -15.04
C LYS A 6 12.50 18.54 -14.08
N LEU A 7 12.00 19.72 -14.44
CA LEU A 7 10.97 20.41 -13.67
C LEU A 7 9.69 19.57 -13.56
N TYR A 8 9.27 18.90 -14.64
CA TYR A 8 8.10 18.03 -14.61
C TYR A 8 8.28 16.84 -13.65
N ASN A 9 9.47 16.21 -13.67
CA ASN A 9 9.79 15.14 -12.72
C ASN A 9 9.72 15.65 -11.27
N GLU A 10 10.33 16.81 -10.98
CA GLU A 10 10.32 17.43 -9.65
C GLU A 10 8.88 17.69 -9.17
N VAL A 11 8.05 18.31 -9.99
CA VAL A 11 6.63 18.59 -9.68
C VAL A 11 5.86 17.28 -9.44
N SER A 12 6.12 16.24 -10.22
CA SER A 12 5.48 14.94 -10.05
C SER A 12 5.83 14.29 -8.70
N LEU A 13 7.09 14.36 -8.28
CA LEU A 13 7.54 13.87 -6.98
C LEU A 13 6.96 14.69 -5.82
N GLU A 14 6.91 16.01 -5.97
CA GLU A 14 6.29 16.91 -4.98
C GLU A 14 4.79 16.65 -4.83
N SER A 15 4.09 16.34 -5.93
CA SER A 15 2.67 15.99 -5.91
C SER A 15 2.43 14.72 -5.09
N SER A 16 3.23 13.68 -5.28
CA SER A 16 3.16 12.43 -4.51
C SER A 16 3.49 12.66 -3.04
N LYS A 17 4.51 13.49 -2.75
CA LYS A 17 4.84 13.88 -1.38
C LYS A 17 3.69 14.62 -0.71
N LEU A 18 3.11 15.63 -1.38
CA LEU A 18 1.98 16.41 -0.87
C LEU A 18 0.79 15.50 -0.57
N THR A 19 0.47 14.57 -1.48
CA THR A 19 -0.58 13.57 -1.27
C THR A 19 -0.32 12.78 0.01
N THR A 20 0.89 12.25 0.17
CA THR A 20 1.24 11.47 1.36
C THR A 20 1.09 12.30 2.65
N GLU A 21 1.62 13.50 2.66
CA GLU A 21 1.61 14.38 3.85
C GLU A 21 0.20 14.85 4.23
N ARG A 22 -0.73 14.91 3.28
CA ARG A 22 -2.13 15.28 3.54
C ARG A 22 -2.97 14.11 4.02
N TYR A 23 -2.71 12.91 3.53
CA TYR A 23 -3.54 11.74 3.81
C TYR A 23 -3.01 10.88 4.97
N SER A 24 -1.74 10.98 5.34
CA SER A 24 -1.18 10.17 6.43
C SER A 24 -0.19 10.94 7.30
N THR A 25 -0.50 11.03 8.58
CA THR A 25 0.40 11.62 9.57
C THR A 25 1.51 10.65 9.98
N SER A 26 1.15 9.41 10.34
CA SER A 26 2.11 8.41 10.84
C SER A 26 3.11 7.98 9.77
N PHE A 27 2.65 7.56 8.59
CA PHE A 27 3.55 7.19 7.50
C PHE A 27 4.44 8.35 7.05
N SER A 28 3.93 9.59 7.05
CA SER A 28 4.75 10.76 6.74
C SER A 28 5.92 10.93 7.69
N VAL A 29 5.75 10.65 8.99
CA VAL A 29 6.84 10.70 9.98
C VAL A 29 7.88 9.62 9.67
N GLY A 30 7.43 8.38 9.46
CA GLY A 30 8.31 7.26 9.10
C GLY A 30 9.10 7.55 7.82
N ILE A 31 8.42 8.01 6.77
CA ILE A 31 9.06 8.30 5.48
C ILE A 31 10.14 9.39 5.59
N ARG A 32 9.95 10.41 6.43
CA ARG A 32 10.98 11.45 6.65
C ARG A 32 12.27 10.91 7.24
N LEU A 33 12.24 9.78 7.93
CA LEU A 33 13.42 9.11 8.51
C LEU A 33 14.13 8.17 7.52
N ILE A 34 13.56 7.96 6.33
CA ILE A 34 14.21 7.24 5.23
C ILE A 34 15.19 8.17 4.53
N SER A 35 16.33 7.66 4.02
CA SER A 35 17.29 8.45 3.26
C SER A 35 16.65 9.14 2.05
N GLY A 36 17.15 10.31 1.65
CA GLY A 36 16.61 11.07 0.52
C GLY A 36 16.61 10.29 -0.80
N GLU A 37 17.57 9.41 -0.97
CA GLU A 37 17.74 8.56 -2.17
C GLU A 37 16.61 7.54 -2.34
N LEU A 38 16.00 7.07 -1.25
CA LEU A 38 14.89 6.12 -1.27
C LEU A 38 13.53 6.78 -0.99
N ARG A 39 13.53 7.85 -0.21
CA ARG A 39 12.32 8.52 0.30
C ARG A 39 11.34 8.91 -0.79
N TRP A 40 11.84 9.49 -1.88
CA TRP A 40 11.01 9.93 -2.98
C TRP A 40 10.20 8.80 -3.62
N ALA A 41 10.80 7.60 -3.71
CA ALA A 41 10.14 6.43 -4.28
C ALA A 41 9.01 5.92 -3.38
N ILE A 42 9.18 6.02 -2.06
CA ILE A 42 8.11 5.66 -1.11
C ILE A 42 6.95 6.66 -1.21
N TYR A 43 7.22 7.96 -1.38
CA TYR A 43 6.18 8.94 -1.67
C TYR A 43 5.45 8.63 -2.99
N ALA A 44 6.19 8.23 -4.02
CA ALA A 44 5.62 7.87 -5.32
C ALA A 44 4.72 6.63 -5.23
N LEU A 45 5.15 5.60 -4.52
CA LEU A 45 4.33 4.40 -4.23
C LEU A 45 3.07 4.77 -3.48
N TYR A 46 3.20 5.51 -2.37
CA TYR A 46 2.06 5.94 -1.57
C TYR A 46 1.05 6.75 -2.41
N GLY A 47 1.55 7.66 -3.25
CA GLY A 47 0.70 8.47 -4.13
C GLY A 47 -0.20 7.61 -5.02
N MET A 48 0.36 6.63 -5.71
CA MET A 48 -0.40 5.71 -6.58
C MET A 48 -1.41 4.88 -5.79
N VAL A 49 -0.97 4.26 -4.69
CA VAL A 49 -1.85 3.47 -3.81
C VAL A 49 -2.99 4.32 -3.27
N ARG A 50 -2.70 5.53 -2.76
CA ARG A 50 -3.73 6.39 -2.17
C ARG A 50 -4.76 6.90 -3.18
N TYR A 51 -4.37 7.17 -4.42
CA TYR A 51 -5.34 7.59 -5.44
C TYR A 51 -6.29 6.47 -5.84
N ALA A 52 -5.81 5.23 -5.94
CA ALA A 52 -6.69 4.07 -6.16
C ALA A 52 -7.67 3.89 -5.00
N ASP A 53 -7.19 4.02 -3.76
CA ASP A 53 -7.97 3.95 -2.53
C ASP A 53 -9.06 5.05 -2.47
N GLU A 54 -8.71 6.32 -2.84
CA GLU A 54 -9.70 7.40 -2.94
C GLU A 54 -10.80 7.13 -3.97
N ILE A 55 -10.48 6.52 -5.11
CA ILE A 55 -11.48 6.14 -6.10
C ILE A 55 -12.49 5.17 -5.49
N VAL A 56 -12.00 4.19 -4.75
CA VAL A 56 -12.85 3.15 -4.15
C VAL A 56 -13.66 3.68 -2.97
N ASP A 57 -13.07 4.55 -2.14
CA ASP A 57 -13.70 4.95 -0.89
C ASP A 57 -14.48 6.26 -0.98
N THR A 58 -14.05 7.23 -1.79
CA THR A 58 -14.53 8.62 -1.66
C THR A 58 -15.53 9.03 -2.73
N PHE A 59 -15.39 8.62 -3.98
CA PHE A 59 -16.16 9.20 -5.09
C PHE A 59 -17.54 8.58 -5.28
N HIS A 60 -18.41 8.67 -4.27
CA HIS A 60 -19.72 8.03 -4.24
C HIS A 60 -20.69 8.45 -5.36
N ASN A 61 -20.50 9.64 -5.95
CA ASN A 61 -21.35 10.17 -7.02
C ASN A 61 -20.78 9.89 -8.43
N GLN A 62 -19.74 9.07 -8.52
CA GLN A 62 -19.10 8.71 -9.79
C GLN A 62 -19.16 7.21 -10.03
N ASP A 63 -18.96 6.79 -11.27
CA ASP A 63 -18.77 5.39 -11.61
C ASP A 63 -17.35 4.95 -11.17
N LYS A 64 -17.26 4.44 -9.94
CA LYS A 64 -15.99 4.02 -9.34
C LYS A 64 -15.33 2.89 -10.11
N GLY A 65 -16.13 1.98 -10.70
CA GLY A 65 -15.61 0.87 -11.51
C GLY A 65 -14.91 1.37 -12.76
N LEU A 66 -15.55 2.32 -13.46
CA LEU A 66 -14.95 2.96 -14.64
C LEU A 66 -13.68 3.73 -14.25
N LEU A 67 -13.74 4.57 -13.19
CA LEU A 67 -12.60 5.35 -12.74
C LEU A 67 -11.42 4.47 -12.32
N LEU A 68 -11.66 3.37 -11.62
CA LEU A 68 -10.61 2.44 -11.20
C LEU A 68 -9.98 1.72 -12.39
N ASN A 69 -10.78 1.26 -13.35
CA ASN A 69 -10.28 0.63 -14.57
C ASN A 69 -9.45 1.61 -15.42
N ASP A 70 -9.88 2.86 -15.54
CA ASP A 70 -9.14 3.90 -16.23
C ASP A 70 -7.81 4.21 -15.53
N PHE A 71 -7.81 4.28 -14.19
CA PHE A 71 -6.60 4.54 -13.41
C PHE A 71 -5.61 3.37 -13.50
N GLU A 72 -6.09 2.14 -13.46
CA GLU A 72 -5.29 0.93 -13.68
C GLU A 72 -4.66 0.94 -15.08
N ALA A 73 -5.45 1.19 -16.13
CA ALA A 73 -4.96 1.25 -17.51
C ALA A 73 -3.89 2.33 -17.67
N GLN A 74 -4.12 3.54 -17.13
CA GLN A 74 -3.14 4.63 -17.13
C GLN A 74 -1.86 4.26 -16.35
N THR A 75 -1.97 3.46 -15.28
CA THR A 75 -0.80 2.99 -14.52
C THR A 75 0.07 2.07 -15.37
N TYR A 76 -0.52 1.10 -16.05
CA TYR A 76 0.23 0.22 -16.97
C TYR A 76 0.81 0.97 -18.16
N GLU A 77 0.05 1.90 -18.74
CA GLU A 77 0.53 2.75 -19.83
C GLU A 77 1.74 3.61 -19.38
N ALA A 78 1.68 4.19 -18.17
CA ALA A 78 2.79 4.94 -17.59
C ALA A 78 4.05 4.09 -17.43
N ILE A 79 3.90 2.84 -16.97
CA ILE A 79 5.00 1.87 -16.86
C ILE A 79 5.58 1.55 -18.23
N GLU A 80 4.75 1.18 -19.20
CA GLU A 80 5.19 0.80 -20.54
C GLU A 80 5.92 1.95 -21.26
N ARG A 81 5.32 3.15 -21.26
CA ARG A 81 5.88 4.34 -21.93
C ARG A 81 7.03 5.00 -21.16
N LYS A 82 7.24 4.64 -19.91
CA LYS A 82 8.17 5.33 -18.98
C LYS A 82 7.87 6.82 -18.86
N PHE A 83 6.61 7.17 -19.01
CA PHE A 83 6.11 8.54 -18.97
C PHE A 83 4.60 8.57 -18.74
N SER A 84 4.12 9.59 -18.02
CA SER A 84 2.69 9.90 -17.89
C SER A 84 2.48 11.41 -17.79
N THR A 85 1.35 11.91 -18.29
CA THR A 85 0.88 13.29 -18.04
C THR A 85 0.18 13.42 -16.68
N ASN A 86 -0.19 12.30 -16.05
CA ASN A 86 -0.63 12.28 -14.66
C ASN A 86 0.61 12.31 -13.75
N PRO A 87 0.83 13.38 -12.95
CA PRO A 87 2.05 13.52 -12.16
C PRO A 87 2.25 12.42 -11.12
N ILE A 88 1.18 11.87 -10.56
CA ILE A 88 1.25 10.75 -9.60
C ILE A 88 1.77 9.48 -10.29
N LEU A 89 1.19 9.15 -11.44
CA LEU A 89 1.61 7.98 -12.21
C LEU A 89 2.99 8.17 -12.85
N HIS A 90 3.35 9.43 -13.18
CA HIS A 90 4.70 9.72 -13.63
C HIS A 90 5.75 9.48 -12.53
N ALA A 91 5.50 9.92 -11.31
CA ALA A 91 6.37 9.63 -10.17
C ALA A 91 6.44 8.12 -9.90
N TYR A 92 5.29 7.44 -9.91
CA TYR A 92 5.21 6.00 -9.67
C TYR A 92 6.01 5.18 -10.69
N GLN A 93 5.86 5.44 -12.00
CA GLN A 93 6.60 4.70 -13.02
C GLN A 93 8.13 4.93 -12.90
N MET A 94 8.57 6.12 -12.45
CA MET A 94 9.99 6.35 -12.18
C MET A 94 10.50 5.42 -11.09
N ALA A 95 9.76 5.29 -9.97
CA ALA A 95 10.10 4.37 -8.89
C ALA A 95 10.04 2.91 -9.34
N HIS A 96 8.99 2.53 -10.09
CA HIS A 96 8.81 1.18 -10.63
C HIS A 96 10.03 0.73 -11.44
N HIS A 97 10.52 1.58 -12.35
CA HIS A 97 11.67 1.24 -13.19
C HIS A 97 13.00 1.27 -12.43
N GLN A 98 13.21 2.28 -11.57
CA GLN A 98 14.47 2.41 -10.85
C GLN A 98 14.71 1.24 -9.89
N PHE A 99 13.67 0.76 -9.22
CA PHE A 99 13.76 -0.30 -8.21
C PHE A 99 13.27 -1.66 -8.72
N SER A 100 12.98 -1.78 -10.03
CA SER A 100 12.52 -3.03 -10.66
C SER A 100 11.35 -3.68 -9.89
N ILE A 101 10.34 -2.88 -9.57
CA ILE A 101 9.14 -3.35 -8.87
C ILE A 101 8.41 -4.35 -9.76
N ASP A 102 8.05 -5.51 -9.20
CA ASP A 102 7.36 -6.54 -9.97
C ASP A 102 5.93 -6.09 -10.33
N GLN A 103 5.61 -6.12 -11.62
CA GLN A 103 4.30 -5.75 -12.14
C GLN A 103 3.18 -6.69 -11.64
N ALA A 104 3.51 -7.92 -11.25
CA ALA A 104 2.54 -8.83 -10.63
C ALA A 104 2.00 -8.30 -9.31
N LEU A 105 2.81 -7.54 -8.53
CA LEU A 105 2.37 -6.89 -7.30
C LEU A 105 1.34 -5.79 -7.60
N VAL A 106 1.57 -5.01 -8.66
CA VAL A 106 0.65 -3.96 -9.11
C VAL A 106 -0.69 -4.56 -9.53
N LYS A 107 -0.65 -5.68 -10.27
CA LYS A 107 -1.85 -6.41 -10.68
C LYS A 107 -2.66 -6.88 -9.47
N SER A 108 -2.00 -7.53 -8.51
CA SER A 108 -2.68 -8.01 -7.28
C SER A 108 -3.26 -6.87 -6.46
N PHE A 109 -2.60 -5.70 -6.44
CA PHE A 109 -3.14 -4.51 -5.79
C PHE A 109 -4.44 -4.03 -6.45
N PHE A 110 -4.47 -3.87 -7.77
CA PHE A 110 -5.70 -3.45 -8.46
C PHE A 110 -6.81 -4.49 -8.38
N GLU A 111 -6.48 -5.79 -8.40
CA GLU A 111 -7.46 -6.85 -8.14
C GLU A 111 -8.13 -6.69 -6.77
N SER A 112 -7.38 -6.37 -5.72
CA SER A 112 -7.96 -6.14 -4.39
C SER A 112 -8.81 -4.88 -4.33
N MET A 113 -8.44 -3.82 -5.02
CA MET A 113 -9.25 -2.60 -5.13
C MET A 113 -10.60 -2.86 -5.83
N LYS A 114 -10.61 -3.73 -6.84
CA LYS A 114 -11.86 -4.18 -7.50
C LYS A 114 -12.73 -5.00 -6.55
N MET A 115 -12.13 -5.83 -5.70
CA MET A 115 -12.90 -6.58 -4.69
C MET A 115 -13.65 -5.63 -3.75
N ASP A 116 -13.09 -4.49 -3.37
CA ASP A 116 -13.76 -3.49 -2.54
C ASP A 116 -15.02 -2.87 -3.20
N LEU A 117 -15.09 -2.85 -4.52
CA LEU A 117 -16.26 -2.38 -5.24
C LEU A 117 -17.37 -3.44 -5.36
N GLU A 118 -17.00 -4.71 -5.40
CA GLU A 118 -17.89 -5.83 -5.73
C GLU A 118 -18.28 -6.64 -4.49
N GLN A 119 -17.39 -6.81 -3.54
CA GLN A 119 -17.52 -7.76 -2.43
C GLN A 119 -17.64 -7.04 -1.08
N LYS A 120 -18.75 -7.32 -0.38
CA LYS A 120 -19.00 -6.71 0.94
C LYS A 120 -18.70 -7.63 2.11
N VAL A 121 -18.63 -8.92 1.88
CA VAL A 121 -18.39 -9.95 2.90
C VAL A 121 -17.32 -10.90 2.37
N HIS A 122 -16.32 -11.18 3.19
CA HIS A 122 -15.22 -12.07 2.85
C HIS A 122 -15.34 -13.42 3.56
N ASP A 123 -15.21 -14.52 2.80
CA ASP A 123 -14.81 -15.80 3.35
C ASP A 123 -13.30 -15.82 3.56
N LYS A 124 -12.75 -16.92 4.07
CA LYS A 124 -11.32 -16.99 4.37
C LYS A 124 -10.44 -16.79 3.14
N ASP A 125 -10.78 -17.40 2.02
CA ASP A 125 -9.96 -17.35 0.81
C ASP A 125 -9.97 -15.95 0.18
N SER A 126 -11.12 -15.31 0.12
CA SER A 126 -11.27 -13.94 -0.37
C SER A 126 -10.61 -12.93 0.58
N TYR A 127 -10.69 -13.16 1.89
CA TYR A 127 -9.99 -12.36 2.89
C TYR A 127 -8.47 -12.42 2.71
N ASP A 128 -7.90 -13.62 2.60
CA ASP A 128 -6.46 -13.79 2.41
C ASP A 128 -6.00 -13.15 1.09
N LYS A 129 -6.78 -13.30 0.02
CA LYS A 129 -6.52 -12.64 -1.26
C LYS A 129 -6.59 -11.12 -1.14
N TYR A 130 -7.59 -10.60 -0.43
CA TYR A 130 -7.77 -9.18 -0.22
C TYR A 130 -6.63 -8.57 0.59
N VAL A 131 -6.26 -9.17 1.73
CA VAL A 131 -5.15 -8.69 2.57
C VAL A 131 -3.83 -8.74 1.80
N TYR A 132 -3.59 -9.80 1.03
CA TYR A 132 -2.43 -9.89 0.17
C TYR A 132 -2.37 -8.73 -0.82
N GLY A 133 -3.45 -8.49 -1.57
CA GLY A 133 -3.48 -7.47 -2.62
C GLY A 133 -3.52 -6.03 -2.08
N SER A 134 -4.27 -5.75 -1.01
CA SER A 134 -4.42 -4.39 -0.50
C SER A 134 -3.27 -3.92 0.38
N ALA A 135 -2.52 -4.85 1.01
CA ALA A 135 -1.50 -4.47 2.00
C ALA A 135 -0.16 -5.20 1.85
N GLU A 136 -0.14 -6.54 1.73
CA GLU A 136 1.13 -7.27 1.66
C GLU A 136 1.95 -6.89 0.43
N VAL A 137 1.30 -6.76 -0.76
CA VAL A 137 1.99 -6.36 -1.99
C VAL A 137 2.52 -4.93 -1.90
N VAL A 138 1.86 -4.03 -1.16
CA VAL A 138 2.36 -2.67 -0.92
C VAL A 138 3.66 -2.73 -0.10
N GLY A 139 3.68 -3.58 0.93
CA GLY A 139 4.89 -3.87 1.70
C GLY A 139 6.02 -4.44 0.82
N LEU A 140 5.68 -5.34 -0.12
CA LEU A 140 6.65 -5.91 -1.08
C LEU A 140 7.16 -4.86 -2.09
N MET A 141 6.30 -3.97 -2.59
CA MET A 141 6.73 -2.86 -3.43
C MET A 141 7.71 -1.93 -2.68
N CYS A 142 7.44 -1.62 -1.41
CA CYS A 142 8.38 -0.89 -0.57
C CYS A 142 9.70 -1.68 -0.36
N LEU A 143 9.62 -3.00 -0.20
CA LEU A 143 10.80 -3.84 -0.03
C LEU A 143 11.71 -3.82 -1.26
N HIS A 144 11.16 -3.75 -2.49
CA HIS A 144 11.96 -3.53 -3.70
C HIS A 144 12.80 -2.26 -3.60
N VAL A 145 12.21 -1.17 -3.10
CA VAL A 145 12.92 0.10 -2.87
C VAL A 145 14.00 -0.06 -1.81
N PHE A 146 13.69 -0.68 -0.68
CA PHE A 146 14.61 -0.80 0.46
C PHE A 146 15.80 -1.74 0.20
N THR A 147 15.64 -2.69 -0.71
CA THR A 147 16.69 -3.65 -1.04
C THR A 147 17.53 -3.27 -2.26
N GLU A 148 17.14 -2.21 -3.00
CA GLU A 148 17.91 -1.63 -4.10
C GLU A 148 18.46 -2.68 -5.10
N GLY A 149 17.64 -3.66 -5.47
CA GLY A 149 18.01 -4.74 -6.39
C GLY A 149 18.78 -5.91 -5.76
N ASN A 150 19.02 -5.90 -4.45
CA ASN A 150 19.62 -7.05 -3.75
C ASN A 150 18.57 -8.17 -3.59
N LYS A 151 18.54 -9.07 -4.58
CA LYS A 151 17.58 -10.19 -4.65
C LYS A 151 17.67 -11.12 -3.44
N LYS A 152 18.88 -11.35 -2.89
CA LYS A 152 19.02 -12.20 -1.71
C LYS A 152 18.34 -11.57 -0.51
N LEU A 153 18.64 -10.31 -0.23
CA LEU A 153 18.03 -9.57 0.88
C LEU A 153 16.52 -9.45 0.70
N PHE A 154 16.05 -9.22 -0.53
CA PHE A 154 14.62 -9.20 -0.85
C PHE A 154 13.94 -10.53 -0.45
N ASN A 155 14.48 -11.67 -0.92
CA ASN A 155 13.92 -12.98 -0.63
C ASN A 155 13.98 -13.32 0.87
N ASP A 156 15.07 -12.96 1.54
CA ASP A 156 15.25 -13.18 2.98
C ASP A 156 14.24 -12.37 3.83
N LEU A 157 13.80 -11.20 3.35
CA LEU A 157 12.89 -10.29 4.05
C LEU A 157 11.44 -10.34 3.57
N LEU A 158 11.16 -11.02 2.46
CA LEU A 158 9.82 -11.12 1.87
C LEU A 158 8.75 -11.57 2.89
N PRO A 159 8.94 -12.63 3.71
CA PRO A 159 7.94 -13.03 4.69
C PRO A 159 7.69 -11.95 5.77
N ASN A 160 8.74 -11.22 6.15
CA ASN A 160 8.63 -10.16 7.16
C ASN A 160 7.88 -8.93 6.63
N ALA A 161 8.10 -8.56 5.35
CA ALA A 161 7.39 -7.47 4.71
C ALA A 161 5.90 -7.79 4.53
N ARG A 162 5.56 -9.03 4.15
CA ARG A 162 4.19 -9.50 4.11
C ARG A 162 3.52 -9.43 5.47
N ALA A 163 4.17 -9.93 6.51
CA ALA A 163 3.65 -9.88 7.88
C ALA A 163 3.40 -8.44 8.35
N LEU A 164 4.27 -7.48 7.99
CA LEU A 164 4.06 -6.06 8.31
C LEU A 164 2.83 -5.50 7.60
N GLY A 165 2.68 -5.78 6.31
CA GLY A 165 1.51 -5.35 5.52
C GLY A 165 0.21 -5.92 6.08
N SER A 166 0.16 -7.23 6.35
CA SER A 166 -0.98 -7.91 6.97
C SER A 166 -1.34 -7.30 8.33
N ALA A 167 -0.33 -7.11 9.21
CA ALA A 167 -0.56 -6.50 10.52
C ALA A 167 -1.15 -5.09 10.44
N PHE A 168 -0.63 -4.23 9.55
CA PHE A 168 -1.20 -2.90 9.33
C PHE A 168 -2.63 -2.95 8.82
N GLN A 169 -2.94 -3.86 7.91
CA GLN A 169 -4.30 -4.00 7.39
C GLN A 169 -5.28 -4.48 8.45
N LYS A 170 -4.90 -5.45 9.26
CA LYS A 170 -5.72 -5.90 10.39
C LYS A 170 -5.97 -4.80 11.42
N VAL A 171 -4.96 -3.95 11.69
CA VAL A 171 -5.13 -2.77 12.54
C VAL A 171 -6.10 -1.77 11.92
N ASN A 172 -6.02 -1.53 10.60
CA ASN A 172 -6.98 -0.68 9.90
C ASN A 172 -8.41 -1.23 10.02
N PHE A 173 -8.62 -2.52 9.77
CA PHE A 173 -9.93 -3.15 9.96
C PHE A 173 -10.47 -3.02 11.38
N LEU A 174 -9.63 -3.18 12.40
CA LEU A 174 -10.06 -3.01 13.79
C LEU A 174 -10.40 -1.56 14.14
N ARG A 175 -9.61 -0.61 13.61
CA ARG A 175 -9.84 0.83 13.81
C ARG A 175 -11.12 1.29 13.14
N ASP A 176 -11.34 0.85 11.91
CA ASP A 176 -12.41 1.34 11.04
C ASP A 176 -13.67 0.45 11.09
N LEU A 177 -13.68 -0.58 11.94
CA LEU A 177 -14.73 -1.60 12.05
C LEU A 177 -16.13 -1.02 12.10
N LYS A 178 -16.35 0.04 12.89
CA LYS A 178 -17.65 0.67 13.04
C LYS A 178 -18.09 1.39 11.76
N SER A 179 -17.22 2.18 11.16
CA SER A 179 -17.54 2.91 9.93
C SER A 179 -17.66 1.98 8.73
N ASP A 180 -16.84 0.93 8.65
CA ASP A 180 -16.95 -0.07 7.59
C ASP A 180 -18.28 -0.82 7.64
N LEU A 181 -18.75 -1.15 8.84
CA LEU A 181 -20.02 -1.83 9.03
C LEU A 181 -21.22 -0.90 8.80
N GLU A 182 -21.26 0.27 9.45
CA GLU A 182 -22.41 1.17 9.47
C GLU A 182 -22.55 1.99 8.18
N GLU A 183 -21.44 2.46 7.59
CA GLU A 183 -21.46 3.37 6.45
C GLU A 183 -21.23 2.65 5.11
N ARG A 184 -20.39 1.60 5.09
CA ARG A 184 -19.98 0.90 3.86
C ARG A 184 -20.61 -0.48 3.73
N GLY A 185 -21.10 -1.05 4.83
CA GLY A 185 -21.66 -2.41 4.86
C GLY A 185 -20.64 -3.50 4.57
N ARG A 186 -19.35 -3.27 4.86
CA ARG A 186 -18.24 -4.17 4.61
C ARG A 186 -17.85 -4.95 5.86
N LEU A 187 -17.60 -6.23 5.69
CA LEU A 187 -17.15 -7.15 6.72
C LEU A 187 -15.91 -7.89 6.24
N TYR A 188 -14.76 -7.55 6.81
CA TYR A 188 -13.49 -8.13 6.37
C TYR A 188 -13.15 -9.43 7.12
N PHE A 189 -13.26 -9.48 8.44
CA PHE A 189 -12.86 -10.67 9.20
C PHE A 189 -13.76 -11.88 8.92
N PRO A 190 -13.22 -12.98 8.36
CA PRO A 190 -13.98 -14.20 8.15
C PRO A 190 -14.36 -14.84 9.49
N ASN A 191 -15.53 -15.46 9.55
CA ASN A 191 -16.05 -16.18 10.73
C ASN A 191 -16.33 -15.31 11.97
N VAL A 192 -16.27 -13.98 11.86
CA VAL A 192 -16.64 -13.09 12.96
C VAL A 192 -18.09 -12.64 12.77
N ASN A 193 -18.92 -12.96 13.73
CA ASN A 193 -20.32 -12.47 13.76
C ASN A 193 -20.36 -11.13 14.49
N PHE A 194 -20.42 -10.03 13.75
CA PHE A 194 -20.37 -8.69 14.33
C PHE A 194 -21.62 -8.30 15.11
N THR A 195 -22.75 -9.02 14.96
CA THR A 195 -23.92 -8.85 15.86
C THR A 195 -23.63 -9.39 17.25
N ASN A 196 -22.62 -10.29 17.38
CA ASN A 196 -22.19 -10.91 18.63
C ASN A 196 -20.63 -10.88 18.74
N PHE A 197 -19.99 -9.78 18.27
CA PHE A 197 -18.53 -9.64 18.36
C PHE A 197 -18.11 -9.66 19.82
N SER A 198 -17.47 -10.74 20.23
CA SER A 198 -17.08 -10.98 21.61
C SER A 198 -15.71 -10.36 21.92
N ASP A 199 -15.43 -10.20 23.22
CA ASP A 199 -14.09 -9.79 23.66
C ASP A 199 -13.05 -10.89 23.34
N GLU A 200 -13.45 -12.16 23.28
CA GLU A 200 -12.62 -13.27 22.89
C GLU A 200 -12.20 -13.19 21.42
N ASP A 201 -13.13 -12.91 20.50
CA ASP A 201 -12.85 -12.69 19.06
C ASP A 201 -11.84 -11.55 18.88
N LYS A 202 -12.08 -10.43 19.58
CA LYS A 202 -11.17 -9.29 19.58
C LYS A 202 -9.77 -9.65 20.09
N GLN A 203 -9.67 -10.39 21.17
CA GLN A 203 -8.38 -10.81 21.74
C GLN A 203 -7.62 -11.74 20.80
N GLN A 204 -8.32 -12.65 20.11
CA GLN A 204 -7.71 -13.52 19.11
C GLN A 204 -7.08 -12.70 17.98
N ILE A 205 -7.82 -11.76 17.39
CA ILE A 205 -7.30 -10.89 16.33
C ILE A 205 -6.11 -10.06 16.83
N ILE A 206 -6.20 -9.48 18.04
CA ILE A 206 -5.09 -8.73 18.65
C ILE A 206 -3.85 -9.62 18.83
N GLN A 207 -4.02 -10.87 19.20
CA GLN A 207 -2.90 -11.79 19.35
C GLN A 207 -2.23 -12.11 18.01
N GLU A 208 -3.02 -12.37 16.96
CA GLU A 208 -2.50 -12.56 15.60
C GLU A 208 -1.70 -11.33 15.12
N VAL A 209 -2.26 -10.13 15.29
CA VAL A 209 -1.58 -8.87 14.93
C VAL A 209 -0.25 -8.72 15.68
N LYS A 210 -0.21 -9.04 16.98
CA LYS A 210 1.03 -8.97 17.77
C LYS A 210 2.09 -9.95 17.27
N GLU A 211 1.70 -11.15 16.86
CA GLU A 211 2.63 -12.15 16.31
C GLU A 211 3.18 -11.72 14.95
N GLU A 212 2.32 -11.15 14.08
CA GLU A 212 2.74 -10.61 12.80
C GLU A 212 3.71 -9.41 12.99
N PHE A 213 3.43 -8.48 13.89
CA PHE A 213 4.37 -7.40 14.21
C PHE A 213 5.69 -7.91 14.79
N LYS A 214 5.66 -8.93 15.65
CA LYS A 214 6.88 -9.55 16.18
C LYS A 214 7.71 -10.20 15.06
N HIS A 215 7.04 -10.85 14.11
CA HIS A 215 7.71 -11.41 12.93
C HIS A 215 8.28 -10.31 12.04
N ALA A 216 7.49 -9.27 11.73
CA ALA A 216 7.92 -8.11 10.95
C ALA A 216 9.13 -7.41 11.58
N LEU A 217 9.13 -7.20 12.90
CA LEU A 217 10.22 -6.56 13.64
C LEU A 217 11.56 -7.30 13.48
N SER A 218 11.53 -8.63 13.39
CA SER A 218 12.73 -9.42 13.14
C SER A 218 13.37 -9.13 11.78
N GLY A 219 12.55 -8.81 10.77
CA GLY A 219 13.00 -8.38 9.44
C GLY A 219 13.44 -6.92 9.41
N ILE A 220 12.70 -6.01 10.07
CA ILE A 220 13.05 -4.59 10.14
C ILE A 220 14.47 -4.40 10.67
N LYS A 221 14.88 -5.19 11.66
CA LYS A 221 16.26 -5.17 12.21
C LYS A 221 17.34 -5.52 11.18
N LYS A 222 17.00 -6.21 10.11
CA LYS A 222 17.92 -6.62 9.03
C LYS A 222 17.91 -5.64 7.84
N LEU A 223 16.98 -4.69 7.80
CA LEU A 223 16.94 -3.67 6.75
C LEU A 223 18.20 -2.78 6.78
N PRO A 224 18.61 -2.21 5.64
CA PRO A 224 19.64 -1.20 5.58
C PRO A 224 19.34 0.00 6.49
N LEU A 225 20.39 0.63 7.03
CA LEU A 225 20.23 1.81 7.90
C LEU A 225 19.53 2.97 7.18
N SER A 226 19.66 3.04 5.84
CA SER A 226 19.00 4.04 4.98
C SER A 226 17.48 4.07 5.13
N CYS A 227 16.84 2.97 5.52
CA CYS A 227 15.39 2.88 5.63
C CYS A 227 14.88 2.31 6.97
N ARG A 228 15.74 1.59 7.72
CA ARG A 228 15.36 0.86 8.94
C ARG A 228 14.58 1.71 9.95
N PHE A 229 15.09 2.89 10.27
CA PHE A 229 14.46 3.77 11.25
C PHE A 229 13.11 4.29 10.78
N GLY A 230 12.98 4.57 9.48
CA GLY A 230 11.71 4.99 8.89
C GLY A 230 10.64 3.91 8.97
N VAL A 231 11.00 2.67 8.64
CA VAL A 231 10.07 1.53 8.72
C VAL A 231 9.73 1.18 10.16
N TYR A 232 10.68 1.32 11.10
CA TYR A 232 10.42 1.08 12.52
C TYR A 232 9.47 2.10 13.15
N THR A 233 9.43 3.33 12.62
CA THR A 233 8.63 4.45 13.17
C THR A 233 7.23 4.51 12.57
N ALA A 234 7.06 3.95 11.37
CA ALA A 234 5.76 3.91 10.69
C ALA A 234 4.78 2.99 11.38
#